data_dc06e7bd991e73ed709bf8032b93cc2f
#
_entry.id   dc06e7bd991e73ed709bf8032b93cc2f
#
_cell.length_a   1.000
_cell.length_b   1.000
_cell.length_c   1.000
_cell.angle_alpha   90.00
_cell.angle_beta   90.00
_cell.angle_gamma   90.00
#
_symmetry.space_group_name_H-M   'P 1'
#
loop_
_entity.id
_entity.type
_entity.pdbx_description
1 polymer ?
#
loop_
_entity_poly.entity_id
_entity_poly.type
_entity_poly.pdbx_seq_one_letter_code
_entity_poly.pdbx_strand_id
1 'polypeptide(L)'
;LMRGMVGKPGTGFCPVRGHSNVQGHRTMGVATRMPEGFLDALGRVFEFQPPRTPGLDSVATLESMQKGRIKALFSLGGNLLSAAPDTAATIQAFQRCNLVVNIATKLNRQHLLAGQTALILPCLGRTEKDQGPDGIRCTTAEDTTGTITVSRGCLEPLSPQMRSEPWIVAQLAQAILGSGSTTPWSQLADDYDLIRSGISRVVPSLEGLQEAVQKNDSCKLPNPARQGLFRTPDGRAQFTTQRLSCI
;
A
#
# COMPACT_ATOMS: atom_id res chain seq x y z
N LEU A 1 -21.00 -17.53 1.49
CA LEU A 1 -22.16 -16.79 2.06
C LEU A 1 -23.47 -17.49 1.74
N MET A 2 -23.85 -17.64 0.48
CA MET A 2 -25.13 -18.27 0.06
C MET A 2 -25.33 -19.69 0.60
N ARG A 3 -24.26 -20.45 0.85
CA ARG A 3 -24.31 -21.79 1.47
C ARG A 3 -24.37 -21.76 2.99
N GLY A 4 -24.45 -20.59 3.62
CA GLY A 4 -24.50 -20.45 5.06
C GLY A 4 -23.22 -20.89 5.79
N MET A 5 -22.06 -20.69 5.15
CA MET A 5 -20.75 -21.07 5.70
C MET A 5 -20.09 -19.94 6.52
N VAL A 6 -20.82 -18.87 6.81
CA VAL A 6 -20.33 -17.76 7.64
C VAL A 6 -21.01 -17.81 9.00
N GLY A 7 -20.25 -17.56 10.07
CA GLY A 7 -20.77 -17.51 11.44
C GLY A 7 -20.94 -18.86 12.12
N LYS A 8 -20.52 -19.97 11.51
CA LYS A 8 -20.57 -21.31 12.13
C LYS A 8 -19.16 -21.77 12.55
N PRO A 9 -19.00 -22.45 13.68
CA PRO A 9 -17.71 -23.01 14.09
C PRO A 9 -17.13 -23.95 13.01
N GLY A 10 -15.83 -23.85 12.77
CA GLY A 10 -15.12 -24.69 11.79
C GLY A 10 -15.42 -24.40 10.32
N THR A 11 -16.23 -23.38 10.02
CA THR A 11 -16.55 -22.97 8.67
C THR A 11 -16.07 -21.54 8.39
N GLY A 12 -16.04 -21.12 7.14
CA GLY A 12 -15.65 -19.79 6.79
C GLY A 12 -15.53 -19.56 5.29
N PHE A 13 -15.08 -18.37 4.97
CA PHE A 13 -14.82 -17.93 3.63
C PHE A 13 -13.37 -17.43 3.57
N CYS A 14 -12.56 -18.00 2.71
CA CYS A 14 -11.16 -17.64 2.54
C CYS A 14 -10.95 -17.05 1.12
N PRO A 15 -11.05 -15.72 0.95
CA PRO A 15 -10.77 -15.09 -0.33
C PRO A 15 -9.27 -15.14 -0.62
N VAL A 16 -8.90 -15.65 -1.78
CA VAL A 16 -7.50 -15.65 -2.24
C VAL A 16 -7.23 -14.34 -2.97
N ARG A 17 -6.11 -13.69 -2.65
CA ARG A 17 -5.67 -12.45 -3.28
C ARG A 17 -4.29 -12.64 -3.91
N GLY A 18 -3.98 -11.84 -4.95
CA GLY A 18 -2.73 -11.94 -5.68
C GLY A 18 -1.51 -11.47 -4.88
N HIS A 19 -1.65 -10.39 -4.13
CA HIS A 19 -0.57 -9.82 -3.32
C HIS A 19 -0.72 -10.12 -1.84
N SER A 20 0.40 -10.41 -1.18
CA SER A 20 0.43 -10.77 0.25
C SER A 20 -0.03 -9.66 1.19
N ASN A 21 0.06 -8.39 0.79
CA ASN A 21 -0.28 -7.25 1.65
C ASN A 21 -1.28 -6.28 1.00
N VAL A 22 -2.12 -6.74 0.08
CA VAL A 22 -3.11 -5.86 -0.57
C VAL A 22 -4.15 -5.34 0.43
N GLN A 23 -4.46 -6.11 1.48
CA GLN A 23 -5.34 -5.66 2.56
C GLN A 23 -4.67 -4.53 3.36
N GLY A 24 -3.41 -4.70 3.77
CA GLY A 24 -2.66 -3.68 4.48
C GLY A 24 -2.53 -2.39 3.67
N HIS A 25 -2.33 -2.46 2.37
CA HIS A 25 -2.37 -1.28 1.51
C HIS A 25 -3.71 -0.54 1.63
N ARG A 26 -4.84 -1.27 1.61
CA ARG A 26 -6.17 -0.68 1.77
C ARG A 26 -6.36 -0.07 3.15
N THR A 27 -5.95 -0.77 4.19
CA THR A 27 -6.02 -0.30 5.59
C THR A 27 -5.18 0.98 5.77
N MET A 28 -4.05 1.09 5.07
CA MET A 28 -3.16 2.27 5.11
C MET A 28 -3.54 3.38 4.13
N GLY A 29 -4.64 3.28 3.45
CA GLY A 29 -5.13 4.36 2.62
C GLY A 29 -4.74 4.32 1.14
N VAL A 30 -4.19 3.21 0.64
CA VAL A 30 -3.95 3.04 -0.80
C VAL A 30 -5.28 2.78 -1.50
N ALA A 31 -6.05 3.82 -1.69
CA ALA A 31 -7.34 3.83 -2.37
C ALA A 31 -7.58 5.20 -3.04
N THR A 32 -8.41 5.22 -4.09
CA THR A 32 -8.75 6.47 -4.79
C THR A 32 -9.57 7.43 -3.93
N ARG A 33 -10.36 6.89 -3.00
CA ARG A 33 -11.15 7.67 -2.03
C ARG A 33 -11.00 7.05 -0.65
N MET A 34 -10.68 7.89 0.32
CA MET A 34 -10.57 7.51 1.72
C MET A 34 -11.78 7.98 2.52
N PRO A 35 -12.18 7.25 3.59
CA PRO A 35 -13.21 7.74 4.52
C PRO A 35 -12.79 9.06 5.17
N GLU A 36 -13.74 9.97 5.35
CA GLU A 36 -13.48 11.28 5.94
C GLU A 36 -12.83 11.18 7.33
N GLY A 37 -13.33 10.28 8.18
CA GLY A 37 -12.73 10.06 9.52
C GLY A 37 -11.29 9.62 9.51
N PHE A 38 -10.86 8.86 8.47
CA PHE A 38 -9.45 8.51 8.28
C PHE A 38 -8.62 9.75 7.92
N LEU A 39 -9.10 10.57 6.99
CA LEU A 39 -8.43 11.80 6.57
C LEU A 39 -8.33 12.80 7.73
N ASP A 40 -9.39 12.92 8.54
CA ASP A 40 -9.38 13.78 9.73
C ASP A 40 -8.35 13.31 10.77
N ALA A 41 -8.28 12.01 11.02
CA ALA A 41 -7.30 11.43 11.92
C ALA A 41 -5.87 11.63 11.39
N LEU A 42 -5.65 11.39 10.09
CA LEU A 42 -4.35 11.58 9.44
C LEU A 42 -3.88 13.03 9.54
N GLY A 43 -4.77 14.00 9.23
CA GLY A 43 -4.46 15.42 9.31
C GLY A 43 -4.13 15.88 10.73
N ARG A 44 -4.85 15.36 11.73
CA ARG A 44 -4.61 15.67 13.14
C ARG A 44 -3.30 15.08 13.67
N VAL A 45 -2.98 13.83 13.26
CA VAL A 45 -1.78 13.12 13.75
C VAL A 45 -0.50 13.71 13.16
N PHE A 46 -0.54 14.11 11.89
CA PHE A 46 0.65 14.61 11.16
C PHE A 46 0.60 16.11 10.87
N GLU A 47 -0.39 16.82 11.43
CA GLU A 47 -0.50 18.29 11.39
C GLU A 47 -0.48 18.88 9.98
N PHE A 48 -1.26 18.30 9.07
CA PHE A 48 -1.44 18.82 7.71
C PHE A 48 -2.89 18.68 7.25
N GLN A 49 -3.23 19.29 6.11
CA GLN A 49 -4.55 19.17 5.50
C GLN A 49 -4.54 18.10 4.39
N PRO A 50 -5.06 16.89 4.64
CA PRO A 50 -5.12 15.86 3.61
C PRO A 50 -6.05 16.28 2.47
N PRO A 51 -5.70 16.00 1.21
CA PRO A 51 -6.59 16.28 0.08
C PRO A 51 -7.86 15.45 0.17
N ARG A 52 -9.01 16.09 -0.09
CA ARG A 52 -10.35 15.45 -0.07
C ARG A 52 -10.80 15.03 -1.47
N THR A 53 -10.16 15.57 -2.50
CA THR A 53 -10.44 15.18 -3.88
C THR A 53 -9.95 13.75 -4.12
N PRO A 54 -10.78 12.86 -4.70
CA PRO A 54 -10.36 11.51 -5.02
C PRO A 54 -9.16 11.49 -5.95
N GLY A 55 -8.25 10.54 -5.72
CA GLY A 55 -7.15 10.25 -6.64
C GLY A 55 -7.64 9.56 -7.92
N LEU A 56 -6.73 9.35 -8.85
CA LEU A 56 -7.01 8.61 -10.08
C LEU A 56 -6.81 7.11 -9.86
N ASP A 57 -7.69 6.30 -10.44
CA ASP A 57 -7.45 4.86 -10.58
C ASP A 57 -6.42 4.58 -11.68
N SER A 58 -6.09 3.30 -11.89
CA SER A 58 -5.04 2.91 -12.86
C SER A 58 -5.40 3.31 -14.30
N VAL A 59 -6.68 3.20 -14.69
CA VAL A 59 -7.13 3.56 -16.04
C VAL A 59 -7.08 5.07 -16.24
N ALA A 60 -7.68 5.82 -15.33
CA ALA A 60 -7.67 7.28 -15.37
C ALA A 60 -6.24 7.85 -15.28
N THR A 61 -5.33 7.17 -14.56
CA THR A 61 -3.91 7.52 -14.52
C THR A 61 -3.27 7.36 -15.89
N LEU A 62 -3.43 6.23 -16.56
CA LEU A 62 -2.88 5.99 -17.90
C LEU A 62 -3.44 6.99 -18.92
N GLU A 63 -4.75 7.25 -18.90
CA GLU A 63 -5.35 8.27 -19.77
C GLU A 63 -4.79 9.67 -19.49
N SER A 64 -4.56 10.01 -18.24
CA SER A 64 -3.98 11.32 -17.86
C SER A 64 -2.51 11.43 -18.28
N MET A 65 -1.76 10.34 -18.24
CA MET A 65 -0.40 10.26 -18.78
C MET A 65 -0.42 10.46 -20.30
N GLN A 66 -1.29 9.77 -21.04
CA GLN A 66 -1.44 9.92 -22.49
C GLN A 66 -1.78 11.37 -22.90
N LYS A 67 -2.62 12.03 -22.10
CA LYS A 67 -2.97 13.45 -22.28
C LYS A 67 -1.87 14.41 -21.83
N GLY A 68 -0.73 13.90 -21.35
CA GLY A 68 0.41 14.68 -20.86
C GLY A 68 0.13 15.51 -19.61
N ARG A 69 -0.90 15.16 -18.82
CA ARG A 69 -1.22 15.84 -17.56
C ARG A 69 -0.34 15.35 -16.42
N ILE A 70 0.09 14.09 -16.46
CA ILE A 70 1.06 13.52 -15.51
C ILE A 70 2.44 13.64 -16.14
N LYS A 71 3.34 14.35 -15.46
CA LYS A 71 4.70 14.61 -15.91
C LYS A 71 5.74 13.67 -15.29
N ALA A 72 5.48 13.20 -14.08
CA ALA A 72 6.35 12.27 -13.36
C ALA A 72 5.55 11.06 -12.88
N LEU A 73 6.09 9.87 -13.10
CA LEU A 73 5.57 8.61 -12.60
C LEU A 73 6.58 7.97 -11.66
N PHE A 74 6.16 7.70 -10.43
CA PHE A 74 6.90 6.87 -9.48
C PHE A 74 6.19 5.53 -9.37
N SER A 75 6.82 4.48 -9.90
CA SER A 75 6.29 3.11 -9.87
C SER A 75 6.97 2.34 -8.75
N LEU A 76 6.25 2.08 -7.67
CA LEU A 76 6.73 1.32 -6.53
C LEU A 76 6.33 -0.15 -6.70
N GLY A 77 7.28 -0.98 -7.10
CA GLY A 77 7.03 -2.38 -7.44
C GLY A 77 6.15 -2.54 -8.68
N GLY A 78 5.65 -3.74 -8.87
CA GLY A 78 4.69 -4.05 -9.93
C GLY A 78 5.26 -4.06 -11.35
N ASN A 79 4.36 -4.23 -12.31
CA ASN A 79 4.63 -4.20 -13.74
C ASN A 79 3.36 -3.72 -14.45
N LEU A 80 3.09 -2.42 -14.37
CA LEU A 80 1.89 -1.81 -14.93
C LEU A 80 1.77 -2.07 -16.45
N LEU A 81 2.90 -2.11 -17.16
CA LEU A 81 2.91 -2.40 -18.60
C LEU A 81 2.26 -3.74 -18.95
N SER A 82 2.56 -4.78 -18.15
CA SER A 82 2.02 -6.11 -18.41
C SER A 82 0.69 -6.36 -17.69
N ALA A 83 0.37 -5.57 -16.66
CA ALA A 83 -0.86 -5.68 -15.89
C ALA A 83 -2.03 -4.91 -16.53
N ALA A 84 -1.75 -3.84 -17.27
CA ALA A 84 -2.78 -3.08 -17.95
C ALA A 84 -3.30 -3.83 -19.20
N PRO A 85 -4.61 -3.73 -19.49
CA PRO A 85 -5.22 -4.50 -20.58
C PRO A 85 -4.76 -4.07 -21.99
N ASP A 86 -4.39 -2.79 -22.16
CA ASP A 86 -3.91 -2.25 -23.43
C ASP A 86 -2.42 -1.88 -23.32
N THR A 87 -1.57 -2.77 -23.81
CA THR A 87 -0.11 -2.60 -23.77
C THR A 87 0.35 -1.43 -24.66
N ALA A 88 -0.25 -1.23 -25.84
CA ALA A 88 0.15 -0.16 -26.75
C ALA A 88 -0.18 1.22 -26.17
N ALA A 89 -1.39 1.38 -25.64
CA ALA A 89 -1.81 2.58 -24.95
C ALA A 89 -0.94 2.87 -23.71
N THR A 90 -0.56 1.82 -22.99
CA THR A 90 0.32 1.95 -21.80
C THR A 90 1.72 2.41 -22.20
N ILE A 91 2.31 1.87 -23.27
CA ILE A 91 3.61 2.34 -23.79
C ILE A 91 3.55 3.82 -24.14
N GLN A 92 2.52 4.26 -24.86
CA GLN A 92 2.35 5.66 -25.21
C GLN A 92 2.21 6.56 -23.97
N ALA A 93 1.50 6.10 -22.94
CA ALA A 93 1.36 6.82 -21.70
C ALA A 93 2.71 7.06 -21.02
N PHE A 94 3.54 6.02 -20.90
CA PHE A 94 4.89 6.13 -20.32
C PHE A 94 5.78 7.10 -21.10
N GLN A 95 5.76 7.04 -22.44
CA GLN A 95 6.55 7.91 -23.30
C GLN A 95 6.20 9.40 -23.20
N ARG A 96 5.01 9.74 -22.69
CA ARG A 96 4.57 11.11 -22.46
C ARG A 96 5.06 11.72 -21.15
N CYS A 97 5.57 10.89 -20.23
CA CYS A 97 6.13 11.39 -18.98
C CYS A 97 7.51 12.02 -19.18
N ASN A 98 7.79 13.10 -18.46
CA ASN A 98 9.13 13.69 -18.42
C ASN A 98 10.08 12.81 -17.58
N LEU A 99 9.55 12.22 -16.51
CA LEU A 99 10.31 11.38 -15.57
C LEU A 99 9.54 10.11 -15.26
N VAL A 100 10.20 8.97 -15.38
CA VAL A 100 9.71 7.67 -14.92
C VAL A 100 10.72 7.09 -13.93
N VAL A 101 10.30 6.90 -12.69
CA VAL A 101 11.12 6.28 -11.64
C VAL A 101 10.53 4.93 -11.30
N ASN A 102 11.31 3.87 -11.50
CA ASN A 102 10.93 2.52 -11.14
C ASN A 102 11.70 2.09 -9.89
N ILE A 103 11.00 1.82 -8.80
CA ILE A 103 11.54 1.28 -7.55
C ILE A 103 11.15 -0.20 -7.52
N ALA A 104 12.12 -1.11 -7.62
CA ALA A 104 11.80 -2.53 -7.83
C ALA A 104 12.89 -3.46 -7.30
N THR A 105 12.48 -4.66 -6.90
CA THR A 105 13.37 -5.75 -6.49
C THR A 105 13.91 -6.55 -7.68
N LYS A 106 13.23 -6.51 -8.83
CA LYS A 106 13.58 -7.22 -10.05
C LYS A 106 13.30 -6.37 -11.27
N LEU A 107 14.12 -6.50 -12.30
CA LEU A 107 13.84 -5.93 -13.60
C LEU A 107 12.67 -6.66 -14.29
N ASN A 108 11.84 -5.90 -14.98
CA ASN A 108 10.75 -6.38 -15.80
C ASN A 108 10.59 -5.53 -17.07
N ARG A 109 9.63 -5.87 -17.93
CA ARG A 109 9.44 -5.19 -19.23
C ARG A 109 9.14 -3.69 -19.10
N GLN A 110 8.51 -3.26 -18.01
CA GLN A 110 8.21 -1.86 -17.76
C GLN A 110 9.49 -1.00 -17.69
N HIS A 111 10.59 -1.56 -17.18
CA HIS A 111 11.85 -0.85 -17.03
C HIS A 111 12.53 -0.50 -18.37
N LEU A 112 12.08 -1.12 -19.46
CA LEU A 112 12.51 -0.76 -20.81
C LEU A 112 11.79 0.48 -21.36
N LEU A 113 10.76 0.96 -20.65
CA LEU A 113 10.01 2.15 -21.04
C LEU A 113 10.61 3.36 -20.32
N ALA A 114 11.13 4.25 -21.11
CA ALA A 114 11.56 5.57 -20.65
C ALA A 114 10.55 6.63 -21.08
N GLY A 115 10.30 7.61 -20.21
CA GLY A 115 9.82 8.90 -20.64
C GLY A 115 10.98 9.68 -21.26
N GLN A 116 11.08 10.98 -21.01
CA GLN A 116 12.29 11.73 -21.38
C GLN A 116 13.49 11.31 -20.51
N THR A 117 13.24 11.01 -19.24
CA THR A 117 14.22 10.50 -18.28
C THR A 117 13.64 9.30 -17.55
N ALA A 118 14.43 8.24 -17.42
CA ALA A 118 14.08 7.08 -16.61
C ALA A 118 15.15 6.79 -15.55
N LEU A 119 14.68 6.46 -14.34
CA LEU A 119 15.51 6.00 -13.25
C LEU A 119 15.03 4.63 -12.79
N ILE A 120 15.96 3.74 -12.49
CA ILE A 120 15.68 2.44 -11.88
C ILE A 120 16.40 2.42 -10.54
N LEU A 121 15.63 2.34 -9.46
CA LEU A 121 16.13 2.28 -8.10
C LEU A 121 15.92 0.86 -7.58
N PRO A 122 16.97 0.04 -7.46
CA PRO A 122 16.85 -1.28 -6.84
C PRO A 122 16.55 -1.11 -5.35
N CYS A 123 15.57 -1.87 -4.86
CA CYS A 123 15.18 -1.85 -3.46
C CYS A 123 15.27 -3.24 -2.83
N LEU A 124 15.33 -3.27 -1.50
CA LEU A 124 15.33 -4.51 -0.72
C LEU A 124 14.02 -5.29 -0.93
N GLY A 125 14.15 -6.58 -1.14
CA GLY A 125 13.03 -7.51 -1.04
C GLY A 125 12.68 -7.80 0.43
N ARG A 126 11.49 -8.34 0.68
CA ARG A 126 11.00 -8.65 2.03
C ARG A 126 11.86 -9.71 2.75
N THR A 127 12.57 -10.54 2.00
CA THR A 127 13.47 -11.59 2.52
C THR A 127 14.85 -11.07 2.90
N GLU A 128 15.22 -9.88 2.47
CA GLU A 128 16.51 -9.26 2.72
C GLU A 128 16.46 -8.41 3.99
N LYS A 129 17.58 -8.40 4.73
CA LYS A 129 17.73 -7.59 5.96
C LYS A 129 17.64 -6.10 5.64
N ASP A 130 16.73 -5.40 6.27
CA ASP A 130 16.68 -3.94 6.26
C ASP A 130 17.40 -3.40 7.49
N GLN A 131 18.68 -3.08 7.35
CA GLN A 131 19.53 -2.62 8.44
C GLN A 131 19.27 -1.15 8.73
N GLY A 132 18.80 -0.86 9.95
CA GLY A 132 18.66 0.48 10.50
C GLY A 132 19.76 0.80 11.48
N PRO A 133 19.72 2.03 12.08
CA PRO A 133 20.68 2.44 13.12
C PRO A 133 20.67 1.51 14.34
N ASP A 134 19.47 1.10 14.78
CA ASP A 134 19.26 0.33 16.01
C ASP A 134 19.09 -1.18 15.76
N GLY A 135 19.39 -1.65 14.55
CA GLY A 135 19.32 -3.06 14.20
C GLY A 135 18.45 -3.34 12.96
N ILE A 136 18.05 -4.60 12.81
CA ILE A 136 17.25 -5.03 11.65
C ILE A 136 15.81 -4.57 11.84
N ARG A 137 15.37 -3.69 10.95
CA ARG A 137 13.99 -3.22 10.90
C ARG A 137 13.04 -4.33 10.42
N CYS A 138 11.80 -4.27 10.87
CA CYS A 138 10.75 -5.17 10.40
C CYS A 138 9.57 -4.39 9.85
N THR A 139 8.90 -4.98 8.87
CA THR A 139 7.63 -4.51 8.35
C THR A 139 6.50 -5.42 8.84
N THR A 140 5.27 -5.02 8.58
CA THR A 140 4.08 -5.82 8.86
C THR A 140 3.32 -6.10 7.57
N ALA A 141 2.60 -7.22 7.55
CA ALA A 141 1.74 -7.58 6.43
C ALA A 141 0.39 -8.06 6.93
N GLU A 142 -0.68 -7.54 6.35
CA GLU A 142 -2.06 -7.93 6.63
C GLU A 142 -2.52 -8.97 5.60
N ASP A 143 -2.95 -10.11 6.07
CA ASP A 143 -3.50 -11.17 5.23
C ASP A 143 -4.99 -10.95 4.89
N THR A 144 -5.55 -11.84 4.08
CA THR A 144 -6.96 -11.78 3.65
C THR A 144 -7.97 -11.99 4.77
N THR A 145 -7.54 -12.43 5.93
CA THR A 145 -8.39 -12.62 7.11
C THR A 145 -8.33 -11.45 8.08
N GLY A 146 -7.53 -10.42 7.78
CA GLY A 146 -7.29 -9.26 8.64
C GLY A 146 -6.30 -9.55 9.77
N THR A 147 -5.47 -10.60 9.62
CA THR A 147 -4.39 -10.88 10.56
C THR A 147 -3.11 -10.20 10.08
N ILE A 148 -2.52 -9.40 10.96
CA ILE A 148 -1.27 -8.68 10.71
C ILE A 148 -0.15 -9.44 11.38
N THR A 149 0.85 -9.80 10.59
CA THR A 149 2.05 -10.52 11.05
C THR A 149 3.30 -9.71 10.80
N VAL A 150 4.33 -9.97 11.60
CA VAL A 150 5.65 -9.37 11.46
C VAL A 150 6.39 -10.03 10.28
N SER A 151 7.05 -9.21 9.47
CA SER A 151 7.93 -9.66 8.40
C SER A 151 9.32 -9.06 8.60
N ARG A 152 10.32 -9.94 8.78
CA ARG A 152 11.71 -9.56 8.99
C ARG A 152 12.59 -10.36 8.04
N GLY A 153 13.38 -9.67 7.23
CA GLY A 153 14.32 -10.33 6.32
C GLY A 153 15.47 -10.99 7.06
N CYS A 154 16.00 -12.07 6.46
CA CYS A 154 17.11 -12.84 7.01
C CYS A 154 18.29 -12.98 6.04
N LEU A 155 18.11 -12.66 4.75
CA LEU A 155 19.15 -12.73 3.74
C LEU A 155 19.97 -11.43 3.70
N GLU A 156 21.24 -11.54 3.41
CA GLU A 156 22.07 -10.35 3.16
C GLU A 156 21.65 -9.70 1.83
N PRO A 157 21.55 -8.36 1.79
CA PRO A 157 21.30 -7.64 0.54
C PRO A 157 22.40 -7.87 -0.49
N LEU A 158 22.04 -7.86 -1.77
CA LEU A 158 23.02 -7.95 -2.87
C LEU A 158 24.03 -6.80 -2.87
N SER A 159 23.67 -5.66 -2.31
CA SER A 159 24.54 -4.50 -2.20
C SER A 159 24.21 -3.71 -0.91
N PRO A 160 25.23 -3.19 -0.22
CA PRO A 160 25.01 -2.32 0.95
C PRO A 160 24.38 -0.97 0.60
N GLN A 161 24.31 -0.64 -0.68
CA GLN A 161 23.64 0.58 -1.15
C GLN A 161 22.13 0.43 -1.34
N MET A 162 21.61 -0.81 -1.35
CA MET A 162 20.17 -1.04 -1.47
C MET A 162 19.44 -0.50 -0.24
N ARG A 163 18.26 0.02 -0.48
CA ARG A 163 17.38 0.60 0.56
C ARG A 163 15.99 -0.01 0.44
N SER A 164 15.28 -0.03 1.55
CA SER A 164 13.89 -0.49 1.59
C SER A 164 12.93 0.54 0.95
N GLU A 165 11.79 0.06 0.50
CA GLU A 165 10.74 0.93 -0.05
C GLU A 165 10.31 2.04 0.94
N PRO A 166 10.06 1.77 2.24
CA PRO A 166 9.73 2.83 3.19
C PRO A 166 10.81 3.89 3.31
N TRP A 167 12.08 3.48 3.35
CA TRP A 167 13.20 4.41 3.41
C TRP A 167 13.26 5.29 2.16
N ILE A 168 13.15 4.71 0.96
CA ILE A 168 13.18 5.45 -0.31
C ILE A 168 12.03 6.47 -0.36
N VAL A 169 10.82 6.06 0.03
CA VAL A 169 9.65 6.96 0.02
C VAL A 169 9.81 8.09 1.02
N ALA A 170 10.31 7.82 2.22
CA ALA A 170 10.54 8.85 3.23
C ALA A 170 11.62 9.85 2.81
N GLN A 171 12.73 9.38 2.23
CA GLN A 171 13.78 10.28 1.69
C GLN A 171 13.28 11.10 0.51
N LEU A 172 12.47 10.52 -0.37
CA LEU A 172 11.84 11.25 -1.46
C LEU A 172 10.90 12.34 -0.92
N ALA A 173 10.07 12.01 0.08
CA ALA A 173 9.20 12.99 0.73
C ALA A 173 10.00 14.12 1.39
N GLN A 174 11.08 13.81 2.10
CA GLN A 174 11.98 14.80 2.68
C GLN A 174 12.58 15.73 1.61
N ALA A 175 13.02 15.17 0.48
CA ALA A 175 13.62 15.93 -0.60
C ALA A 175 12.62 16.86 -1.31
N ILE A 176 11.36 16.43 -1.48
CA ILE A 176 10.33 17.20 -2.18
C ILE A 176 9.69 18.25 -1.26
N LEU A 177 9.38 17.89 -0.03
CA LEU A 177 8.62 18.74 0.89
C LEU A 177 9.53 19.64 1.75
N GLY A 178 10.78 19.24 1.96
CA GLY A 178 11.77 20.01 2.70
C GLY A 178 11.28 20.43 4.08
N SER A 179 11.57 21.68 4.44
CA SER A 179 11.16 22.29 5.72
C SER A 179 9.66 22.64 5.77
N GLY A 180 8.93 22.50 4.68
CA GLY A 180 7.47 22.73 4.63
C GLY A 180 6.64 21.59 5.23
N SER A 181 7.27 20.45 5.57
CA SER A 181 6.58 19.32 6.18
C SER A 181 6.79 19.26 7.69
N THR A 182 5.73 19.10 8.45
CA THR A 182 5.75 18.80 9.88
C THR A 182 6.07 17.33 10.19
N THR A 183 5.95 16.46 9.18
CA THR A 183 6.22 15.02 9.31
C THR A 183 7.74 14.78 9.36
N PRO A 184 8.25 14.05 10.38
CA PRO A 184 9.68 13.82 10.56
C PRO A 184 10.19 12.68 9.66
N TRP A 185 10.20 12.88 8.35
CA TRP A 185 10.46 11.85 7.33
C TRP A 185 11.74 11.06 7.56
N SER A 186 12.85 11.74 7.92
CA SER A 186 14.13 11.05 8.17
C SER A 186 14.04 10.14 9.38
N GLN A 187 13.38 10.56 10.47
CA GLN A 187 13.19 9.72 11.64
C GLN A 187 12.30 8.50 11.33
N LEU A 188 11.24 8.70 10.53
CA LEU A 188 10.38 7.60 10.07
C LEU A 188 11.14 6.59 9.18
N ALA A 189 12.12 7.08 8.40
CA ALA A 189 12.99 6.21 7.61
C ALA A 189 13.94 5.37 8.47
N ASP A 190 14.41 5.91 9.58
CA ASP A 190 15.36 5.25 10.47
C ASP A 190 14.67 4.31 11.45
N ASP A 191 13.49 4.68 11.95
CA ASP A 191 12.74 3.92 12.95
C ASP A 191 11.29 3.64 12.52
N TYR A 192 11.00 2.38 12.16
CA TYR A 192 9.65 1.96 11.77
C TYR A 192 8.68 1.81 12.94
N ASP A 193 9.15 1.84 14.18
CA ASP A 193 8.28 1.88 15.36
C ASP A 193 7.52 3.21 15.42
N LEU A 194 8.15 4.30 14.98
CA LEU A 194 7.49 5.60 14.83
C LEU A 194 6.38 5.55 13.76
N ILE A 195 6.60 4.82 12.66
CA ILE A 195 5.55 4.61 11.64
C ILE A 195 4.37 3.85 12.25
N ARG A 196 4.62 2.76 12.98
CA ARG A 196 3.56 1.96 13.62
C ARG A 196 2.82 2.74 14.71
N SER A 197 3.52 3.56 15.46
CA SER A 197 2.90 4.50 16.41
C SER A 197 1.96 5.47 15.69
N GLY A 198 2.37 6.03 14.55
CA GLY A 198 1.52 6.85 13.70
C GLY A 198 0.29 6.09 13.19
N ILE A 199 0.48 4.85 12.72
CA ILE A 199 -0.61 3.97 12.27
C ILE A 199 -1.65 3.77 13.38
N SER A 200 -1.22 3.42 14.60
CA SER A 200 -2.11 3.19 15.75
C SER A 200 -2.93 4.43 16.11
N ARG A 201 -2.36 5.62 15.95
CA ARG A 201 -3.04 6.90 16.21
C ARG A 201 -4.06 7.26 15.12
N VAL A 202 -3.82 6.86 13.86
CA VAL A 202 -4.72 7.12 12.72
C VAL A 202 -5.80 6.05 12.60
N VAL A 203 -5.48 4.79 12.91
CA VAL A 203 -6.35 3.63 12.78
C VAL A 203 -6.57 3.00 14.15
N PRO A 204 -7.60 3.41 14.91
CA PRO A 204 -7.78 2.96 16.30
C PRO A 204 -7.88 1.45 16.48
N SER A 205 -8.36 0.71 15.47
CA SER A 205 -8.39 -0.75 15.51
C SER A 205 -7.01 -1.42 15.51
N LEU A 206 -5.94 -0.63 15.34
CA LEU A 206 -4.53 -1.05 15.38
C LEU A 206 -3.76 -0.51 16.58
N GLU A 207 -4.45 -0.08 17.64
CA GLU A 207 -3.82 0.46 18.85
C GLU A 207 -2.79 -0.50 19.48
N GLY A 208 -3.03 -1.81 19.42
CA GLY A 208 -2.11 -2.84 19.91
C GLY A 208 -1.01 -3.30 18.94
N LEU A 209 -0.89 -2.67 17.75
CA LEU A 209 0.01 -3.14 16.69
C LEU A 209 1.47 -3.16 17.14
N GLN A 210 1.95 -2.08 17.76
CA GLN A 210 3.35 -1.98 18.19
C GLN A 210 3.71 -3.01 19.27
N GLU A 211 2.81 -3.23 20.22
CA GLU A 211 3.01 -4.24 21.26
C GLU A 211 3.08 -5.66 20.66
N ALA A 212 2.20 -5.97 19.72
CA ALA A 212 2.22 -7.25 18.99
C ALA A 212 3.54 -7.45 18.26
N VAL A 213 4.05 -6.41 17.58
CA VAL A 213 5.33 -6.46 16.88
C VAL A 213 6.51 -6.71 17.83
N GLN A 214 6.55 -6.03 18.97
CA GLN A 214 7.60 -6.22 19.99
C GLN A 214 7.60 -7.64 20.56
N LYS A 215 6.42 -8.23 20.74
CA LYS A 215 6.25 -9.63 21.20
C LYS A 215 6.43 -10.66 20.09
N ASN A 216 6.67 -10.23 18.85
CA ASN A 216 6.67 -11.07 17.66
C ASN A 216 5.36 -11.89 17.50
N ASP A 217 4.25 -11.27 17.87
CA ASP A 217 2.91 -11.84 17.83
C ASP A 217 2.10 -11.23 16.67
N SER A 218 0.91 -11.75 16.43
CA SER A 218 -0.01 -11.25 15.42
C SER A 218 -1.02 -10.27 16.02
N CYS A 219 -1.39 -9.25 15.25
CA CYS A 219 -2.50 -8.36 15.54
C CYS A 219 -3.65 -8.67 14.58
N LYS A 220 -4.89 -8.70 15.08
CA LYS A 220 -6.05 -9.04 14.25
C LYS A 220 -7.04 -7.89 14.20
N LEU A 221 -7.35 -7.46 12.97
CA LEU A 221 -8.39 -6.47 12.73
C LEU A 221 -9.79 -7.05 13.00
N PRO A 222 -10.70 -6.25 13.57
CA PRO A 222 -12.09 -6.65 13.73
C PRO A 222 -12.74 -6.97 12.39
N ASN A 223 -13.43 -8.11 12.31
CA ASN A 223 -14.20 -8.49 11.13
C ASN A 223 -15.62 -8.91 11.56
N PRO A 224 -16.53 -7.93 11.75
CA PRO A 224 -17.90 -8.22 12.19
C PRO A 224 -18.66 -9.15 11.24
N ALA A 225 -18.43 -9.03 9.93
CA ALA A 225 -19.09 -9.88 8.94
C ALA A 225 -18.73 -11.37 9.11
N ARG A 226 -17.52 -11.70 9.61
CA ARG A 226 -17.13 -13.07 9.94
C ARG A 226 -17.93 -13.65 11.11
N GLN A 227 -18.42 -12.77 11.97
CA GLN A 227 -19.28 -13.13 13.11
C GLN A 227 -20.77 -13.09 12.75
N GLY A 228 -21.11 -12.89 11.47
CA GLY A 228 -22.49 -12.75 11.02
C GLY A 228 -23.11 -11.38 11.31
N LEU A 229 -22.30 -10.41 11.73
CA LEU A 229 -22.73 -9.04 12.01
C LEU A 229 -22.57 -8.17 10.76
N PHE A 230 -23.67 -7.77 10.16
CA PHE A 230 -23.67 -6.93 8.94
C PHE A 230 -24.17 -5.53 9.24
N ARG A 231 -23.54 -4.52 8.64
CA ARG A 231 -23.90 -3.09 8.76
C ARG A 231 -25.00 -2.73 7.74
N THR A 232 -26.02 -3.52 7.65
CA THR A 232 -27.23 -3.30 6.84
C THR A 232 -28.38 -2.89 7.73
N PRO A 233 -29.45 -2.25 7.21
CA PRO A 233 -30.58 -1.82 8.04
C PRO A 233 -31.27 -2.94 8.82
N ASP A 234 -31.25 -4.15 8.27
CA ASP A 234 -31.85 -5.37 8.88
C ASP A 234 -30.81 -6.27 9.57
N GLY A 235 -29.53 -5.89 9.61
CA GLY A 235 -28.44 -6.66 10.19
C GLY A 235 -28.13 -7.98 9.47
N ARG A 236 -28.64 -8.18 8.25
CA ARG A 236 -28.44 -9.40 7.45
C ARG A 236 -27.61 -9.13 6.22
N ALA A 237 -26.91 -10.16 5.71
CA ALA A 237 -26.22 -10.08 4.44
C ALA A 237 -27.23 -9.83 3.31
N GLN A 238 -27.01 -8.77 2.54
CA GLN A 238 -27.84 -8.44 1.38
C GLN A 238 -27.18 -8.94 0.10
N PHE A 239 -27.92 -9.74 -0.67
CA PHE A 239 -27.47 -10.27 -1.96
C PHE A 239 -28.23 -9.54 -3.07
N THR A 240 -27.50 -8.94 -3.99
CA THR A 240 -28.08 -8.26 -5.15
C THR A 240 -27.71 -8.99 -6.43
N THR A 241 -28.67 -9.04 -7.36
CA THR A 241 -28.42 -9.53 -8.72
C THR A 241 -28.09 -8.34 -9.61
N GLN A 242 -27.06 -8.49 -10.43
CA GLN A 242 -26.70 -7.49 -11.44
C GLN A 242 -26.88 -8.11 -12.82
N ARG A 243 -27.49 -7.36 -13.73
CA ARG A 243 -27.50 -7.74 -15.15
C ARG A 243 -26.11 -7.49 -15.73
N LEU A 244 -25.55 -8.49 -16.39
CA LEU A 244 -24.36 -8.26 -17.21
C LEU A 244 -24.76 -7.34 -18.36
N SER A 245 -24.05 -6.22 -18.53
CA SER A 245 -24.16 -5.44 -19.75
C SER A 245 -23.57 -6.26 -20.88
N CYS A 246 -24.34 -6.47 -21.94
CA CYS A 246 -23.77 -6.98 -23.18
C CYS A 246 -22.77 -5.93 -23.69
N ILE A 247 -21.51 -6.36 -23.87
CA ILE A 247 -20.44 -5.56 -24.49
C ILE A 247 -20.67 -5.61 -25.99
#